data_82b74cfd15f12a9af0a003fd59c61914
#
_entry.id   82b74cfd15f12a9af0a003fd59c61914
#
_cell.length_a   1.000
_cell.length_b   1.000
_cell.length_c   1.000
_cell.angle_alpha   90.00
_cell.angle_beta   90.00
_cell.angle_gamma   90.00
#
_symmetry.space_group_name_H-M   'P 1'
#
loop_
_entity.id
_entity.type
_entity.pdbx_description
1 polymer ?
#
loop_
_entity_poly.entity_id
_entity_poly.type
_entity_poly.pdbx_seq_one_letter_code
_entity_poly.pdbx_strand_id
1 'polypeptide(L)'
;MNERGDYGDKADGWFAALDDSIAPVAADLRSLVRKAVPDATECIKWGTPNYEKDGAICAIRSGKEFVALQFGPIGTSLEDPDGLLEGTGKAMRHVKIRAKTDLKKQLFSSWIKQAATANLK
;
A
#
# COMPACT_ATOMS: atom_id res chain seq x y z
N MET A 1 5.46 17.51 -17.61
CA MET A 1 5.33 17.79 -16.26
C MET A 1 5.16 16.56 -15.43
N ASN A 2 5.61 16.68 -14.32
CA ASN A 2 5.79 15.53 -13.52
C ASN A 2 4.87 15.57 -12.29
N GLU A 3 3.96 14.62 -12.19
CA GLU A 3 3.05 14.57 -11.08
C GLU A 3 3.71 14.20 -9.78
N ARG A 4 4.94 13.76 -9.85
CA ARG A 4 5.64 13.34 -8.64
C ARG A 4 5.92 14.49 -7.68
N GLY A 5 5.70 15.73 -8.12
CA GLY A 5 5.78 16.86 -7.24
C GLY A 5 4.66 16.90 -6.18
N ASP A 6 3.71 16.00 -6.29
CA ASP A 6 2.57 15.95 -5.39
C ASP A 6 2.82 15.15 -4.12
N TYR A 7 4.02 14.66 -3.94
CA TYR A 7 4.34 13.87 -2.77
C TYR A 7 3.99 14.62 -1.49
N GLY A 8 3.46 13.88 -0.54
CA GLY A 8 3.16 14.41 0.77
C GLY A 8 1.88 15.20 0.82
N ASP A 9 1.87 16.39 0.26
CA ASP A 9 0.74 17.29 0.41
C ASP A 9 -0.57 16.70 -0.09
N LYS A 10 -0.57 16.13 -1.28
CA LYS A 10 -1.80 15.54 -1.80
C LYS A 10 -2.15 14.24 -1.11
N ALA A 11 -1.14 13.47 -0.73
CA ALA A 11 -1.38 12.25 0.02
C ALA A 11 -1.97 12.58 1.39
N ASP A 12 -1.46 13.61 2.06
CA ASP A 12 -2.03 14.04 3.34
C ASP A 12 -3.50 14.36 3.20
N GLY A 13 -3.88 15.05 2.13
CA GLY A 13 -5.28 15.37 1.87
C GLY A 13 -6.12 14.13 1.64
N TRP A 14 -5.57 13.16 0.92
CA TRP A 14 -6.30 11.91 0.66
C TRP A 14 -6.59 11.17 1.97
N PHE A 15 -5.58 11.06 2.85
CA PHE A 15 -5.79 10.40 4.14
C PHE A 15 -6.74 11.18 5.04
N ALA A 16 -6.65 12.49 5.01
CA ALA A 16 -7.51 13.35 5.83
C ALA A 16 -8.97 13.29 5.42
N ALA A 17 -9.23 12.96 4.16
CA ALA A 17 -10.59 12.90 3.63
C ALA A 17 -11.29 11.56 3.88
N LEU A 18 -10.59 10.58 4.45
CA LEU A 18 -11.17 9.27 4.69
C LEU A 18 -12.21 9.32 5.80
N ASP A 19 -13.16 8.41 5.71
CA ASP A 19 -14.16 8.24 6.75
C ASP A 19 -13.47 7.90 8.08
N ASP A 20 -14.02 8.43 9.17
CA ASP A 20 -13.44 8.22 10.50
C ASP A 20 -13.32 6.75 10.87
N SER A 21 -14.17 5.89 10.31
CA SER A 21 -14.14 4.46 10.61
C SER A 21 -12.87 3.78 10.09
N ILE A 22 -12.26 4.32 9.03
CA ILE A 22 -11.08 3.71 8.42
C ILE A 22 -9.84 4.59 8.50
N ALA A 23 -9.99 5.87 8.80
CA ALA A 23 -8.85 6.79 8.81
C ALA A 23 -7.71 6.35 9.74
N PRO A 24 -7.98 5.88 10.98
CA PRO A 24 -6.88 5.45 11.84
C PRO A 24 -6.12 4.24 11.30
N VAL A 25 -6.84 3.29 10.71
CA VAL A 25 -6.21 2.11 10.12
C VAL A 25 -5.36 2.51 8.92
N ALA A 26 -5.88 3.41 8.11
CA ALA A 26 -5.14 3.90 6.95
C ALA A 26 -3.86 4.63 7.37
N ALA A 27 -3.92 5.42 8.44
CA ALA A 27 -2.75 6.13 8.95
C ALA A 27 -1.68 5.15 9.44
N ASP A 28 -2.11 4.10 10.13
CA ASP A 28 -1.19 3.06 10.59
C ASP A 28 -0.55 2.33 9.42
N LEU A 29 -1.33 2.05 8.38
CA LEU A 29 -0.82 1.38 7.18
C LEU A 29 0.19 2.27 6.46
N ARG A 30 -0.11 3.55 6.33
CA ARG A 30 0.82 4.51 5.73
C ARG A 30 2.15 4.52 6.48
N SER A 31 2.08 4.56 7.81
CA SER A 31 3.26 4.56 8.65
C SER A 31 4.08 3.27 8.45
N LEU A 32 3.38 2.15 8.35
CA LEU A 32 4.03 0.86 8.14
C LEU A 32 4.80 0.82 6.83
N VAL A 33 4.18 1.31 5.75
CA VAL A 33 4.84 1.35 4.45
C VAL A 33 6.11 2.21 4.52
N ARG A 34 5.99 3.38 5.14
CA ARG A 34 7.11 4.31 5.21
C ARG A 34 8.26 3.77 6.07
N LYS A 35 7.92 2.99 7.09
CA LYS A 35 8.96 2.35 7.91
C LYS A 35 9.62 1.19 7.18
N ALA A 36 8.85 0.45 6.40
CA ALA A 36 9.39 -0.70 5.68
C ALA A 36 10.35 -0.27 4.58
N VAL A 37 10.02 0.81 3.87
CA VAL A 37 10.87 1.33 2.79
C VAL A 37 10.97 2.85 2.94
N PRO A 38 11.85 3.32 3.82
CA PRO A 38 11.95 4.77 4.08
C PRO A 38 12.30 5.60 2.86
N ASP A 39 12.98 5.00 1.89
CA ASP A 39 13.41 5.71 0.67
C ASP A 39 12.33 5.78 -0.39
N ALA A 40 11.19 5.11 -0.18
CA ALA A 40 10.13 5.13 -1.17
C ALA A 40 9.53 6.52 -1.29
N THR A 41 9.11 6.87 -2.49
CA THR A 41 8.37 8.11 -2.71
C THR A 41 6.88 7.81 -2.67
N GLU A 42 6.13 8.77 -2.15
CA GLU A 42 4.68 8.66 -2.01
C GLU A 42 4.04 9.68 -2.94
N CYS A 43 3.17 9.24 -3.82
CA CYS A 43 2.48 10.15 -4.73
C CYS A 43 1.07 9.67 -4.99
N ILE A 44 0.22 10.59 -5.43
CA ILE A 44 -1.15 10.25 -5.80
C ILE A 44 -1.17 9.89 -7.27
N LYS A 45 -1.61 8.66 -7.57
CA LYS A 45 -1.85 8.19 -8.94
C LYS A 45 -3.17 7.45 -8.94
N TRP A 46 -3.94 7.67 -9.99
CA TRP A 46 -5.26 7.03 -10.12
C TRP A 46 -6.13 7.27 -8.88
N GLY A 47 -5.96 8.46 -8.28
CA GLY A 47 -6.77 8.86 -7.14
C GLY A 47 -6.39 8.23 -5.82
N THR A 48 -5.25 7.54 -5.72
CA THR A 48 -4.84 6.86 -4.48
C THR A 48 -3.35 7.04 -4.24
N PRO A 49 -2.89 6.90 -2.98
CA PRO A 49 -1.47 6.94 -2.68
C PRO A 49 -0.75 5.73 -3.27
N ASN A 50 0.34 6.00 -3.95
CA ASN A 50 1.21 4.98 -4.52
C ASN A 50 2.61 5.15 -3.98
N TYR A 51 3.31 4.05 -3.79
CA TYR A 51 4.67 4.03 -3.23
C TYR A 51 5.61 3.41 -4.25
N GLU A 52 6.70 4.11 -4.53
CA GLU A 52 7.62 3.73 -5.60
C GLU A 52 9.06 3.87 -5.16
N LYS A 53 9.88 2.94 -5.59
CA LYS A 53 11.32 3.02 -5.52
C LYS A 53 11.86 2.05 -6.56
N ASP A 54 12.49 2.60 -7.61
CA ASP A 54 12.95 1.81 -8.75
C ASP A 54 11.80 1.06 -9.43
N GLY A 55 10.59 1.57 -9.27
CA GLY A 55 9.39 0.98 -9.79
C GLY A 55 8.32 0.94 -8.72
N ALA A 56 7.13 0.49 -9.09
CA ALA A 56 6.00 0.43 -8.18
C ALA A 56 6.26 -0.60 -7.07
N ILE A 57 5.92 -0.23 -5.83
CA ILE A 57 5.98 -1.13 -4.69
C ILE A 57 4.58 -1.55 -4.31
N CYS A 58 3.77 -0.58 -3.90
CA CYS A 58 2.40 -0.86 -3.46
C CYS A 58 1.57 0.41 -3.52
N ALA A 59 0.27 0.24 -3.29
CA ALA A 59 -0.66 1.36 -3.21
C ALA A 59 -1.60 1.12 -2.04
N ILE A 60 -2.13 2.20 -1.47
CA ILE A 60 -3.16 2.13 -0.44
C ILE A 60 -4.46 2.62 -1.07
N ARG A 61 -5.49 1.80 -1.01
CA ARG A 61 -6.79 2.14 -1.57
C ARG A 61 -7.84 2.12 -0.48
N SER A 62 -8.93 2.81 -0.70
CA SER A 62 -10.04 2.79 0.24
C SER A 62 -11.28 2.27 -0.46
N GLY A 63 -12.08 1.52 0.28
CA GLY A 63 -13.38 1.11 -0.15
C GLY A 63 -14.36 1.46 0.94
N LYS A 64 -15.56 0.91 0.85
CA LYS A 64 -16.55 1.12 1.89
C LYS A 64 -16.15 0.30 3.11
N GLU A 65 -15.83 0.97 4.20
CA GLU A 65 -15.51 0.36 5.49
C GLU A 65 -14.22 -0.46 5.48
N PHE A 66 -13.31 -0.20 4.54
CA PHE A 66 -12.01 -0.86 4.57
C PHE A 66 -10.96 -0.02 3.84
N VAL A 67 -9.70 -0.29 4.15
CA VAL A 67 -8.59 0.13 3.29
C VAL A 67 -7.93 -1.13 2.76
N ALA A 68 -7.27 -1.01 1.64
CA ALA A 68 -6.59 -2.15 1.02
C ALA A 68 -5.15 -1.79 0.73
N LEU A 69 -4.26 -2.75 0.99
CA LEU A 69 -2.87 -2.66 0.57
C LEU A 69 -2.76 -3.48 -0.71
N GLN A 70 -2.40 -2.83 -1.80
CA GLN A 70 -2.39 -3.46 -3.10
C GLN A 70 -0.98 -3.53 -3.65
N PHE A 71 -0.63 -4.71 -4.16
CA PHE A 71 0.65 -4.94 -4.83
C PHE A 71 0.40 -5.18 -6.32
N GLY A 72 1.24 -4.56 -7.14
CA GLY A 72 1.11 -4.67 -8.59
C GLY A 72 1.86 -5.87 -9.15
N PRO A 73 2.94 -5.65 -9.90
CA PRO A 73 3.51 -6.73 -10.71
C PRO A 73 3.95 -7.97 -9.95
N ILE A 74 4.28 -7.82 -8.67
CA ILE A 74 4.81 -8.93 -7.88
C ILE A 74 3.75 -9.59 -7.00
N GLY A 75 2.48 -9.13 -7.07
CA GLY A 75 1.46 -9.61 -6.13
C GLY A 75 1.38 -11.12 -6.00
N THR A 76 1.45 -11.84 -7.11
CA THR A 76 1.33 -13.30 -7.09
C THR A 76 2.60 -14.00 -6.61
N SER A 77 3.71 -13.29 -6.49
CA SER A 77 4.98 -13.87 -6.07
C SER A 77 5.27 -13.66 -4.59
N LEU A 78 4.43 -12.92 -3.89
CA LEU A 78 4.62 -12.67 -2.46
C LEU A 78 4.34 -13.93 -1.65
N GLU A 79 5.11 -14.10 -0.58
CA GLU A 79 4.89 -15.23 0.31
C GLU A 79 3.65 -15.00 1.15
N ASP A 80 2.65 -15.82 0.94
CA ASP A 80 1.34 -15.66 1.58
C ASP A 80 0.89 -16.99 2.18
N PRO A 81 1.50 -17.39 3.30
CA PRO A 81 1.21 -18.71 3.89
C PRO A 81 -0.23 -18.90 4.32
N ASP A 82 -0.91 -17.82 4.70
CA ASP A 82 -2.28 -17.93 5.20
C ASP A 82 -3.33 -17.61 4.15
N GLY A 83 -2.92 -17.35 2.92
CA GLY A 83 -3.87 -17.07 1.84
C GLY A 83 -4.66 -15.80 2.00
N LEU A 84 -4.04 -14.75 2.52
CA LEU A 84 -4.73 -13.49 2.79
C LEU A 84 -4.86 -12.59 1.57
N LEU A 85 -3.98 -12.75 0.60
CA LEU A 85 -3.99 -11.90 -0.60
C LEU A 85 -5.14 -12.30 -1.51
N GLU A 86 -5.87 -11.32 -1.97
CA GLU A 86 -7.04 -11.51 -2.83
C GLU A 86 -6.78 -10.95 -4.21
N GLY A 87 -7.50 -11.47 -5.19
CA GLY A 87 -7.44 -10.99 -6.55
C GLY A 87 -7.44 -12.14 -7.55
N THR A 88 -7.80 -11.85 -8.78
CA THR A 88 -7.90 -12.85 -9.83
C THR A 88 -7.03 -12.54 -11.04
N GLY A 89 -6.35 -11.37 -11.03
CA GLY A 89 -5.48 -11.01 -12.13
C GLY A 89 -4.20 -11.85 -12.17
N LYS A 90 -3.42 -11.65 -13.21
CA LYS A 90 -2.19 -12.42 -13.39
C LYS A 90 -1.08 -12.01 -12.43
N ALA A 91 -1.11 -10.77 -11.94
CA ALA A 91 -0.02 -10.26 -11.12
C ALA A 91 -0.49 -9.51 -9.89
N MET A 92 -1.56 -8.74 -9.99
CA MET A 92 -1.99 -7.87 -8.89
C MET A 92 -2.70 -8.64 -7.79
N ARG A 93 -2.37 -8.31 -6.55
CA ARG A 93 -3.04 -8.87 -5.38
C ARG A 93 -3.20 -7.78 -4.32
N HIS A 94 -4.19 -7.95 -3.47
CA HIS A 94 -4.43 -6.97 -2.41
C HIS A 94 -4.93 -7.68 -1.16
N VAL A 95 -4.81 -6.99 -0.01
CA VAL A 95 -5.39 -7.45 1.24
C VAL A 95 -6.25 -6.32 1.78
N LYS A 96 -7.44 -6.66 2.26
CA LYS A 96 -8.38 -5.69 2.83
C LYS A 96 -8.20 -5.64 4.34
N ILE A 97 -8.23 -4.43 4.88
CA ILE A 97 -8.02 -4.19 6.30
C ILE A 97 -9.21 -3.37 6.80
N ARG A 98 -10.02 -3.95 7.66
CA ARG A 98 -11.23 -3.31 8.17
C ARG A 98 -11.05 -2.73 9.57
N ALA A 99 -10.09 -3.25 10.32
CA ALA A 99 -9.83 -2.80 11.69
C ALA A 99 -8.36 -2.95 11.99
N LYS A 100 -7.89 -2.30 13.05
CA LYS A 100 -6.47 -2.39 13.42
C LYS A 100 -6.04 -3.82 13.71
N THR A 101 -6.95 -4.66 14.17
CA THR A 101 -6.64 -6.06 14.42
C THR A 101 -6.34 -6.84 13.15
N ASP A 102 -6.77 -6.33 12.00
CA ASP A 102 -6.46 -6.95 10.70
C ASP A 102 -5.09 -6.54 10.18
N LEU A 103 -4.44 -5.59 10.84
CA LEU A 103 -3.18 -5.04 10.37
C LEU A 103 -2.03 -5.91 10.86
N LYS A 104 -1.66 -6.87 10.05
CA LYS A 104 -0.57 -7.82 10.37
C LYS A 104 0.77 -7.19 10.00
N LYS A 105 1.30 -6.42 10.92
CA LYS A 105 2.42 -5.52 10.64
C LYS A 105 3.66 -6.24 10.12
N GLN A 106 4.04 -7.35 10.73
CA GLN A 106 5.24 -8.07 10.31
C GLN A 106 5.08 -8.68 8.92
N LEU A 107 3.92 -9.30 8.68
CA LEU A 107 3.65 -9.90 7.39
C LEU A 107 3.58 -8.86 6.29
N PHE A 108 2.84 -7.79 6.53
CA PHE A 108 2.68 -6.72 5.53
C PHE A 108 4.01 -6.03 5.26
N SER A 109 4.81 -5.79 6.30
CA SER A 109 6.14 -5.22 6.13
C SER A 109 7.01 -6.12 5.26
N SER A 110 6.93 -7.44 5.48
CA SER A 110 7.67 -8.40 4.66
C SER A 110 7.25 -8.30 3.20
N TRP A 111 5.96 -8.26 2.93
CA TRP A 111 5.45 -8.12 1.56
C TRP A 111 5.94 -6.84 0.89
N ILE A 112 5.91 -5.74 1.63
CA ILE A 112 6.36 -4.45 1.09
C ILE A 112 7.84 -4.51 0.74
N LYS A 113 8.65 -5.11 1.60
CA LYS A 113 10.08 -5.26 1.35
C LYS A 113 10.36 -6.21 0.18
N GLN A 114 9.58 -7.27 0.06
CA GLN A 114 9.72 -8.20 -1.07
C GLN A 114 9.44 -7.48 -2.39
N ALA A 115 8.39 -6.66 -2.41
CA ALA A 115 8.05 -5.90 -3.60
C ALA A 115 9.15 -4.90 -3.96
N ALA A 116 9.68 -4.20 -2.96
CA ALA A 116 10.76 -3.25 -3.19
C ALA A 116 12.02 -3.93 -3.69
N THR A 117 12.36 -5.10 -3.12
CA THR A 117 13.53 -5.85 -3.51
C THR A 117 13.42 -6.35 -4.95
N ALA A 118 12.23 -6.76 -5.37
CA ALA A 118 12.01 -7.25 -6.71
C ALA A 118 12.33 -6.18 -7.76
N ASN A 119 12.12 -4.90 -7.43
CA ASN A 119 12.42 -3.81 -8.36
C ASN A 119 13.90 -3.60 -8.60
N LEU A 120 14.75 -4.21 -7.79
CA LEU A 120 16.20 -4.09 -7.94
C LEU A 120 16.78 -5.12 -8.92
N LYS A 121 15.97 -6.01 -9.43
CA LYS A 121 16.46 -7.10 -10.31
C LYS A 121 16.32 -6.78 -11.77
#